data_79531c8bc85703b1a5745de683ff6265
#
_entry.id   79531c8bc85703b1a5745de683ff6265
#
_cell.length_a   1.000
_cell.length_b   1.000
_cell.length_c   1.000
_cell.angle_alpha   90.00
_cell.angle_beta   90.00
_cell.angle_gamma   90.00
#
_symmetry.space_group_name_H-M   'P 1'
#
loop_
_entity.id
_entity.type
_entity.pdbx_description
1 polymer ?
#
loop_
_entity_poly.entity_id
_entity_poly.type
_entity_poly.pdbx_seq_one_letter_code
_entity_poly.pdbx_strand_id
1 'polypeptide(L)'
;AKKMQARSFNAFQSVNFPVLARVQDGRIIRYLPYIPEREPVRFFTEISDSVCVFKLIPGTRPELLSYLFENYDCIVIESFGVGGIPDALLDTVYREMNKWKESGKVLVMATQVMNEGSNMEIYRVGQKIKKDFQLIEAYDMTLEAVVTKLMVLLKQYGKSYEALQKAFYREVNHDILCAV
;
A
#
# COMPACT_ATOMS: atom_id res chain seq x y z
N ALA A 1 10.68 3.39 7.23
CA ALA A 1 12.01 2.98 6.72
C ALA A 1 11.91 1.65 5.97
N LYS A 2 12.72 1.50 4.93
CA LYS A 2 12.81 0.27 4.12
C LYS A 2 14.19 -0.36 4.25
N LYS A 3 14.24 -1.71 4.31
CA LYS A 3 15.51 -2.43 4.30
C LYS A 3 16.07 -2.45 2.88
N MET A 4 17.22 -1.83 2.69
CA MET A 4 17.86 -1.65 1.38
C MET A 4 18.99 -2.64 1.13
N GLN A 5 19.66 -3.10 2.20
CA GLN A 5 20.82 -3.98 2.09
C GLN A 5 20.72 -5.13 3.10
N ALA A 6 21.19 -6.32 2.70
CA ALA A 6 21.13 -7.51 3.53
C ALA A 6 22.37 -7.71 4.40
N ARG A 7 23.54 -7.19 3.98
CA ARG A 7 24.85 -7.47 4.60
C ARG A 7 25.52 -6.26 5.25
N SER A 8 25.01 -5.07 5.05
CA SER A 8 25.57 -3.82 5.61
C SER A 8 24.88 -3.45 6.90
N PHE A 9 25.61 -2.87 7.87
CA PHE A 9 25.01 -2.24 9.04
C PHE A 9 24.15 -1.02 8.68
N ASN A 10 24.47 -0.32 7.60
CA ASN A 10 23.60 0.72 7.01
C ASN A 10 22.53 0.10 6.14
N ALA A 11 21.72 -0.79 6.72
CA ALA A 11 20.79 -1.63 6.02
C ALA A 11 19.42 -0.98 5.78
N PHE A 12 19.02 0.01 6.58
CA PHE A 12 17.73 0.67 6.50
C PHE A 12 17.86 2.10 6.03
N GLN A 13 16.89 2.56 5.25
CA GLN A 13 16.82 3.92 4.74
C GLN A 13 15.39 4.45 4.84
N SER A 14 15.25 5.74 5.16
CA SER A 14 14.01 6.47 4.91
C SER A 14 13.86 6.64 3.39
N VAL A 15 12.70 6.26 2.85
CA VAL A 15 12.49 6.30 1.39
C VAL A 15 11.84 7.62 1.00
N ASN A 16 10.60 7.83 1.39
CA ASN A 16 9.83 9.02 1.00
C ASN A 16 9.67 10.03 2.13
N PHE A 17 10.16 9.74 3.32
CA PHE A 17 10.13 10.65 4.46
C PHE A 17 11.55 11.08 4.86
N PRO A 18 11.77 12.34 5.31
CA PRO A 18 13.07 12.79 5.80
C PRO A 18 13.60 11.95 6.97
N VAL A 19 14.91 11.86 7.11
CA VAL A 19 15.56 11.18 8.25
C VAL A 19 15.18 11.89 9.54
N LEU A 20 14.58 11.19 10.49
CA LEU A 20 14.18 11.75 11.78
C LEU A 20 15.36 12.06 12.67
N ALA A 21 16.36 11.18 12.71
CA ALA A 21 17.55 11.31 13.52
C ALA A 21 18.69 10.45 12.96
N ARG A 22 19.91 10.77 13.35
CA ARG A 22 21.09 9.91 13.15
C ARG A 22 21.70 9.56 14.49
N VAL A 23 22.27 8.37 14.56
CA VAL A 23 23.14 7.97 15.67
C VAL A 23 24.58 8.13 15.22
N GLN A 24 25.35 8.96 15.91
CA GLN A 24 26.76 9.19 15.63
C GLN A 24 27.52 9.24 16.95
N ASP A 25 28.60 8.46 17.07
CA ASP A 25 29.44 8.37 18.27
C ASP A 25 28.63 8.14 19.57
N GLY A 26 27.64 7.29 19.52
CA GLY A 26 26.73 6.98 20.63
C GLY A 26 25.73 8.09 20.98
N ARG A 27 25.68 9.17 20.20
CA ARG A 27 24.76 10.29 20.39
C ARG A 27 23.65 10.29 19.35
N ILE A 28 22.43 10.64 19.78
CA ILE A 28 21.28 10.81 18.88
C ILE A 28 21.21 12.28 18.46
N ILE A 29 21.42 12.52 17.17
CA ILE A 29 21.26 13.83 16.54
C ILE A 29 19.90 13.85 15.85
N ARG A 30 18.94 14.61 16.37
CA ARG A 30 17.58 14.72 15.83
C ARG A 30 17.51 15.86 14.81
N TYR A 31 16.90 15.55 13.67
CA TYR A 31 16.58 16.54 12.63
C TYR A 31 15.15 17.05 12.73
N LEU A 32 14.23 16.21 13.21
CA LEU A 32 12.84 16.58 13.45
C LEU A 32 12.53 16.49 14.94
N PRO A 33 11.72 17.42 15.48
CA PRO A 33 11.29 17.35 16.86
C PRO A 33 10.48 16.09 17.13
N TYR A 34 10.73 15.46 18.26
CA TYR A 34 9.89 14.39 18.75
C TYR A 34 8.64 14.98 19.42
N ILE A 35 7.48 14.69 18.87
CA ILE A 35 6.19 15.04 19.48
C ILE A 35 5.64 13.74 20.04
N PRO A 36 5.59 13.60 21.38
CA PRO A 36 5.05 12.38 21.98
C PRO A 36 3.55 12.26 21.70
N GLU A 37 3.11 11.09 21.28
CA GLU A 37 1.70 10.77 21.19
C GLU A 37 1.08 10.82 22.59
N ARG A 38 -0.09 11.44 22.70
CA ARG A 38 -0.84 11.56 23.96
C ARG A 38 -1.93 10.51 24.12
N GLU A 39 -2.15 9.71 23.08
CA GLU A 39 -3.17 8.65 23.13
C GLU A 39 -2.63 7.40 23.85
N PRO A 40 -3.51 6.68 24.57
CA PRO A 40 -3.13 5.44 25.22
C PRO A 40 -2.69 4.40 24.18
N VAL A 41 -1.71 3.57 24.55
CA VAL A 41 -1.24 2.49 23.71
C VAL A 41 -2.38 1.51 23.43
N ARG A 42 -2.56 1.18 22.15
CA ARG A 42 -3.52 0.18 21.70
C ARG A 42 -2.79 -1.03 21.15
N PHE A 43 -3.24 -2.20 21.52
CA PHE A 43 -2.69 -3.47 21.05
C PHE A 43 -3.67 -4.10 20.06
N PHE A 44 -3.14 -4.45 18.88
CA PHE A 44 -3.88 -5.20 17.86
C PHE A 44 -3.30 -6.61 17.83
N THR A 45 -4.00 -7.57 18.41
CA THR A 45 -3.51 -8.95 18.56
C THR A 45 -3.93 -9.86 17.42
N GLU A 46 -4.86 -9.40 16.59
CA GLU A 46 -5.39 -10.17 15.47
C GLU A 46 -5.09 -9.46 14.15
N ILE A 47 -4.63 -10.21 13.17
CA ILE A 47 -4.36 -9.75 11.81
C ILE A 47 -5.03 -10.68 10.80
N SER A 48 -5.33 -10.16 9.61
CA SER A 48 -5.79 -10.96 8.48
C SER A 48 -4.60 -11.42 7.65
N ASP A 49 -4.60 -12.69 7.26
CA ASP A 49 -3.64 -13.26 6.30
C ASP A 49 -4.14 -13.23 4.84
N SER A 50 -5.38 -12.75 4.63
CA SER A 50 -6.01 -12.66 3.31
C SER A 50 -5.57 -11.42 2.52
N VAL A 51 -4.29 -11.07 2.59
CA VAL A 51 -3.64 -9.99 1.83
C VAL A 51 -2.60 -10.59 0.90
N CYS A 52 -2.69 -10.30 -0.40
CA CYS A 52 -1.71 -10.73 -1.39
C CYS A 52 -1.04 -9.54 -2.05
N VAL A 53 0.28 -9.61 -2.22
CA VAL A 53 1.05 -8.68 -3.07
C VAL A 53 1.26 -9.31 -4.42
N PHE A 54 0.86 -8.59 -5.46
CA PHE A 54 1.01 -9.01 -6.83
C PHE A 54 1.85 -8.01 -7.62
N LYS A 55 3.09 -8.39 -7.87
CA LYS A 55 4.00 -7.60 -8.69
C LYS A 55 3.73 -7.85 -10.16
N LEU A 56 3.38 -6.80 -10.90
CA LEU A 56 3.23 -6.88 -12.35
C LEU A 56 4.58 -7.08 -13.02
N ILE A 57 4.63 -8.02 -13.95
CA ILE A 57 5.78 -8.26 -14.83
C ILE A 57 5.30 -8.34 -16.28
N PRO A 58 6.16 -8.05 -17.27
CA PRO A 58 5.83 -8.31 -18.66
C PRO A 58 5.47 -9.77 -18.86
N GLY A 59 4.38 -10.07 -19.57
CA GLY A 59 3.90 -11.43 -19.79
C GLY A 59 3.06 -12.01 -18.64
N THR A 60 2.65 -11.21 -17.67
CA THR A 60 1.67 -11.63 -16.66
C THR A 60 0.41 -12.16 -17.34
N ARG A 61 -0.02 -13.36 -16.96
CA ARG A 61 -1.21 -14.00 -17.51
C ARG A 61 -2.47 -13.58 -16.74
N PRO A 62 -3.57 -13.27 -17.45
CA PRO A 62 -4.84 -12.88 -16.84
C PRO A 62 -5.40 -13.91 -15.84
N GLU A 63 -5.18 -15.21 -16.08
CA GLU A 63 -5.69 -16.28 -15.22
C GLU A 63 -5.10 -16.23 -13.81
N LEU A 64 -3.82 -15.83 -13.70
CA LEU A 64 -3.18 -15.65 -12.40
C LEU A 64 -3.88 -14.55 -11.61
N LEU A 65 -4.19 -13.44 -12.27
CA LEU A 65 -4.88 -12.34 -11.63
C LEU A 65 -6.29 -12.77 -11.18
N SER A 66 -7.06 -13.48 -12.03
CA SER A 66 -8.37 -14.02 -11.65
C SER A 66 -8.29 -14.94 -10.43
N TYR A 67 -7.28 -15.81 -10.38
CA TYR A 67 -7.05 -16.67 -9.22
C TYR A 67 -6.85 -15.86 -7.91
N LEU A 68 -6.08 -14.78 -7.98
CA LEU A 68 -5.86 -13.92 -6.81
C LEU A 68 -7.16 -13.23 -6.36
N PHE A 69 -7.95 -12.72 -7.30
CA PHE A 69 -9.25 -12.12 -7.00
C PHE A 69 -10.25 -13.11 -6.35
N GLU A 70 -10.17 -14.39 -6.68
CA GLU A 70 -11.02 -15.42 -6.09
C GLU A 70 -10.60 -15.76 -4.65
N ASN A 71 -9.29 -15.82 -4.38
CA ASN A 71 -8.73 -16.44 -3.17
C ASN A 71 -8.33 -15.46 -2.07
N TYR A 72 -8.27 -14.15 -2.35
CA TYR A 72 -7.88 -13.14 -1.36
C TYR A 72 -8.97 -12.08 -1.15
N ASP A 73 -8.98 -11.48 0.02
CA ASP A 73 -9.88 -10.36 0.35
C ASP A 73 -9.25 -9.01 0.03
N CYS A 74 -7.93 -8.95 -0.03
CA CYS A 74 -7.18 -7.77 -0.42
C CYS A 74 -6.04 -8.14 -1.35
N ILE A 75 -5.94 -7.43 -2.49
CA ILE A 75 -4.82 -7.54 -3.41
C ILE A 75 -4.13 -6.19 -3.50
N VAL A 76 -2.82 -6.19 -3.25
CA VAL A 76 -1.94 -5.05 -3.48
C VAL A 76 -1.21 -5.27 -4.80
N ILE A 77 -1.52 -4.47 -5.82
CA ILE A 77 -0.83 -4.53 -7.10
C ILE A 77 0.35 -3.58 -7.08
N GLU A 78 1.57 -4.13 -7.17
CA GLU A 78 2.76 -3.35 -7.51
C GLU A 78 2.78 -3.10 -9.03
N SER A 79 2.25 -1.96 -9.42
CA SER A 79 2.07 -1.54 -10.82
C SER A 79 3.35 -0.98 -11.44
N PHE A 80 3.34 -0.81 -12.75
CA PHE A 80 4.42 -0.12 -13.46
C PHE A 80 4.34 1.39 -13.25
N GLY A 81 5.51 2.02 -13.15
CA GLY A 81 5.64 3.48 -13.00
C GLY A 81 4.76 4.03 -11.90
N VAL A 82 3.93 5.00 -12.19
CA VAL A 82 3.06 5.69 -11.22
C VAL A 82 1.68 5.04 -11.02
N GLY A 83 1.42 3.86 -11.59
CA GLY A 83 0.11 3.19 -11.44
C GLY A 83 -0.41 2.54 -12.72
N GLY A 84 0.48 2.21 -13.67
CA GLY A 84 0.09 1.60 -14.95
C GLY A 84 -0.26 0.12 -14.82
N ILE A 85 -1.37 -0.28 -15.46
CA ILE A 85 -1.74 -1.68 -15.68
C ILE A 85 -1.66 -1.94 -17.18
N PRO A 86 -1.02 -3.04 -17.63
CA PRO A 86 -0.98 -3.41 -19.03
C PRO A 86 -2.37 -3.63 -19.63
N ASP A 87 -2.58 -3.18 -20.88
CA ASP A 87 -3.86 -3.33 -21.59
C ASP A 87 -4.35 -4.78 -21.61
N ALA A 88 -3.44 -5.74 -21.76
CA ALA A 88 -3.76 -7.16 -21.76
C ALA A 88 -4.43 -7.66 -20.45
N LEU A 89 -4.30 -6.93 -19.35
CA LEU A 89 -4.91 -7.27 -18.05
C LEU A 89 -6.16 -6.45 -17.73
N LEU A 90 -6.44 -5.38 -18.47
CA LEU A 90 -7.52 -4.46 -18.17
C LEU A 90 -8.89 -5.14 -18.15
N ASP A 91 -9.21 -5.94 -19.14
CA ASP A 91 -10.48 -6.66 -19.20
C ASP A 91 -10.67 -7.59 -18.01
N THR A 92 -9.58 -8.23 -17.56
CA THR A 92 -9.60 -9.09 -16.37
C THR A 92 -9.82 -8.26 -15.11
N VAL A 93 -9.09 -7.16 -14.94
CA VAL A 93 -9.29 -6.25 -13.80
C VAL A 93 -10.74 -5.77 -13.75
N TYR A 94 -11.29 -5.29 -14.88
CA TYR A 94 -12.67 -4.81 -14.95
C TYR A 94 -13.69 -5.91 -14.60
N ARG A 95 -13.50 -7.10 -15.13
CA ARG A 95 -14.38 -8.25 -14.85
C ARG A 95 -14.36 -8.64 -13.37
N GLU A 96 -13.18 -8.76 -12.77
CA GLU A 96 -13.04 -9.18 -11.38
C GLU A 96 -13.46 -8.07 -10.41
N MET A 97 -13.13 -6.81 -10.67
CA MET A 97 -13.57 -5.68 -9.86
C MET A 97 -15.11 -5.51 -9.88
N ASN A 98 -15.77 -5.82 -10.99
CA ASN A 98 -17.24 -5.83 -11.02
C ASN A 98 -17.85 -6.89 -10.09
N LYS A 99 -17.20 -8.05 -9.93
CA LYS A 99 -17.61 -9.07 -8.96
C LYS A 99 -17.37 -8.59 -7.50
N TRP A 100 -16.40 -7.72 -7.29
CA TRP A 100 -16.02 -7.23 -5.96
C TRP A 100 -16.86 -6.06 -5.45
N LYS A 101 -17.64 -5.39 -6.30
CA LYS A 101 -18.35 -4.13 -5.98
C LYS A 101 -19.11 -4.15 -4.65
N GLU A 102 -19.67 -5.28 -4.23
CA GLU A 102 -20.44 -5.38 -2.98
C GLU A 102 -19.86 -6.44 -2.03
N SER A 103 -18.68 -6.97 -2.34
CA SER A 103 -18.08 -8.05 -1.58
C SER A 103 -17.36 -7.60 -0.31
N GLY A 104 -17.04 -6.31 -0.22
CA GLY A 104 -16.15 -5.75 0.81
C GLY A 104 -14.68 -6.09 0.62
N LYS A 105 -14.31 -6.73 -0.50
CA LYS A 105 -12.92 -6.97 -0.87
C LYS A 105 -12.27 -5.70 -1.41
N VAL A 106 -10.94 -5.60 -1.31
CA VAL A 106 -10.23 -4.34 -1.56
C VAL A 106 -9.08 -4.55 -2.54
N LEU A 107 -9.04 -3.72 -3.58
CA LEU A 107 -7.90 -3.57 -4.46
C LEU A 107 -7.08 -2.35 -4.02
N VAL A 108 -5.78 -2.55 -3.86
CA VAL A 108 -4.83 -1.49 -3.52
C VAL A 108 -3.81 -1.35 -4.64
N MET A 109 -3.63 -0.13 -5.12
CA MET A 109 -2.63 0.17 -6.14
C MET A 109 -1.39 0.75 -5.48
N ALA A 110 -0.28 0.07 -5.64
CA ALA A 110 1.05 0.50 -5.25
C ALA A 110 1.95 0.60 -6.50
N THR A 111 3.19 0.97 -6.32
CA THR A 111 4.17 1.05 -7.39
C THR A 111 5.39 0.20 -7.10
N GLN A 112 6.05 -0.28 -8.17
CA GLN A 112 7.36 -0.91 -8.09
C GLN A 112 8.49 0.10 -7.92
N VAL A 113 8.21 1.38 -8.17
CA VAL A 113 9.17 2.47 -8.01
C VAL A 113 9.34 2.79 -6.54
N MET A 114 10.58 2.83 -6.08
CA MET A 114 10.88 2.97 -4.66
C MET A 114 10.58 4.37 -4.11
N ASN A 115 10.86 5.39 -4.92
CA ASN A 115 10.69 6.80 -4.53
C ASN A 115 9.48 7.40 -5.28
N GLU A 116 8.96 8.51 -4.78
CA GLU A 116 7.85 9.30 -5.33
C GLU A 116 6.45 8.68 -5.13
N GLY A 117 6.36 7.35 -5.09
CA GLY A 117 5.08 6.68 -4.87
C GLY A 117 4.22 6.51 -6.12
N SER A 118 2.98 6.05 -5.93
CA SER A 118 1.99 5.91 -6.99
C SER A 118 1.18 7.20 -7.16
N ASN A 119 0.73 7.45 -8.39
CA ASN A 119 -0.23 8.49 -8.72
C ASN A 119 -1.02 8.07 -9.96
N MET A 120 -2.16 7.42 -9.74
CA MET A 120 -3.01 6.94 -10.83
C MET A 120 -3.67 8.05 -11.64
N GLU A 121 -3.64 9.29 -11.16
CA GLU A 121 -4.25 10.42 -11.87
C GLU A 121 -3.41 10.92 -13.05
N ILE A 122 -2.16 10.49 -13.16
CA ILE A 122 -1.27 10.88 -14.26
C ILE A 122 -1.70 10.23 -15.58
N TYR A 123 -2.17 9.00 -15.56
CA TYR A 123 -2.55 8.29 -16.77
C TYR A 123 -4.07 8.08 -16.90
N ARG A 124 -4.60 8.23 -18.12
CA ARG A 124 -6.03 8.06 -18.41
C ARG A 124 -6.59 6.71 -17.96
N VAL A 125 -5.80 5.64 -18.09
CA VAL A 125 -6.20 4.29 -17.65
C VAL A 125 -6.39 4.24 -16.14
N GLY A 126 -5.44 4.80 -15.39
CA GLY A 126 -5.53 4.89 -13.94
C GLY A 126 -6.72 5.72 -13.47
N GLN A 127 -6.92 6.90 -14.07
CA GLN A 127 -8.08 7.76 -13.80
C GLN A 127 -9.40 7.02 -14.03
N LYS A 128 -9.51 6.27 -15.12
CA LYS A 128 -10.72 5.53 -15.46
C LYS A 128 -11.00 4.42 -14.43
N ILE A 129 -10.00 3.62 -14.08
CA ILE A 129 -10.16 2.57 -13.07
C ILE A 129 -10.56 3.16 -11.72
N LYS A 130 -9.91 4.26 -11.29
CA LYS A 130 -10.21 4.94 -10.03
C LYS A 130 -11.62 5.52 -10.00
N LYS A 131 -12.14 5.97 -11.16
CA LYS A 131 -13.51 6.47 -11.31
C LYS A 131 -14.55 5.36 -11.29
N ASP A 132 -14.25 4.25 -11.97
CA ASP A 132 -15.20 3.15 -12.18
C ASP A 132 -15.31 2.21 -10.97
N PHE A 133 -14.27 2.17 -10.13
CA PHE A 133 -14.17 1.25 -9.00
C PHE A 133 -13.69 1.92 -7.73
N GLN A 134 -14.14 1.37 -6.61
CA GLN A 134 -13.61 1.67 -5.29
C GLN A 134 -12.27 0.95 -5.14
N LEU A 135 -11.18 1.69 -5.13
CA LEU A 135 -9.84 1.18 -4.86
C LEU A 135 -9.06 2.13 -3.96
N ILE A 136 -8.08 1.59 -3.28
CA ILE A 136 -7.16 2.35 -2.44
C ILE A 136 -5.86 2.57 -3.22
N GLU A 137 -5.30 3.77 -3.14
CA GLU A 137 -4.01 4.09 -3.69
C GLU A 137 -2.98 4.22 -2.55
N ALA A 138 -1.84 3.55 -2.70
CA ALA A 138 -0.81 3.52 -1.66
C ALA A 138 0.05 4.80 -1.59
N TYR A 139 0.03 5.61 -2.63
CA TYR A 139 0.83 6.83 -2.77
C TYR A 139 2.31 6.58 -2.45
N ASP A 140 2.86 7.32 -1.50
CA ASP A 140 4.26 7.27 -1.08
C ASP A 140 4.58 6.22 -0.01
N MET A 141 3.59 5.42 0.41
CA MET A 141 3.81 4.36 1.39
C MET A 141 4.78 3.31 0.89
N THR A 142 5.62 2.81 1.79
CA THR A 142 6.41 1.60 1.47
C THR A 142 5.50 0.38 1.40
N LEU A 143 5.84 -0.60 0.56
CA LEU A 143 5.06 -1.82 0.41
C LEU A 143 4.86 -2.55 1.74
N GLU A 144 5.90 -2.57 2.57
CA GLU A 144 5.86 -3.19 3.90
C GLU A 144 4.83 -2.52 4.81
N ALA A 145 4.76 -1.16 4.78
CA ALA A 145 3.76 -0.41 5.52
C ALA A 145 2.34 -0.66 4.99
N VAL A 146 2.17 -0.68 3.67
CA VAL A 146 0.88 -1.00 3.02
C VAL A 146 0.35 -2.35 3.48
N VAL A 147 1.16 -3.40 3.35
CA VAL A 147 0.75 -4.77 3.66
C VAL A 147 0.42 -4.93 5.14
N THR A 148 1.30 -4.51 6.03
CA THR A 148 1.09 -4.68 7.48
C THR A 148 -0.10 -3.87 7.98
N LYS A 149 -0.30 -2.66 7.46
CA LYS A 149 -1.47 -1.84 7.76
C LYS A 149 -2.76 -2.50 7.30
N LEU A 150 -2.79 -3.04 6.07
CA LEU A 150 -3.97 -3.75 5.54
C LEU A 150 -4.30 -5.01 6.34
N MET A 151 -3.30 -5.80 6.75
CA MET A 151 -3.54 -6.99 7.58
C MET A 151 -4.25 -6.64 8.90
N VAL A 152 -3.88 -5.53 9.52
CA VAL A 152 -4.55 -5.03 10.74
C VAL A 152 -5.94 -4.50 10.42
N LEU A 153 -6.07 -3.64 9.39
CA LEU A 153 -7.32 -2.95 9.06
C LEU A 153 -8.41 -3.90 8.56
N LEU A 154 -8.06 -4.90 7.76
CA LEU A 154 -9.02 -5.91 7.32
C LEU A 154 -9.65 -6.66 8.49
N LYS A 155 -8.86 -6.95 9.53
CA LYS A 155 -9.40 -7.61 10.72
C LYS A 155 -10.32 -6.70 11.53
N GLN A 156 -10.01 -5.40 11.59
CA GLN A 156 -10.77 -4.42 12.38
C GLN A 156 -12.06 -3.97 11.71
N TYR A 157 -11.99 -3.66 10.42
CA TYR A 157 -13.09 -3.04 9.68
C TYR A 157 -13.84 -4.03 8.78
N GLY A 158 -13.32 -5.22 8.62
CA GLY A 158 -13.98 -6.30 7.89
C GLY A 158 -14.34 -5.88 6.46
N LYS A 159 -15.62 -5.96 6.14
CA LYS A 159 -16.14 -5.71 4.79
C LYS A 159 -16.60 -4.27 4.53
N SER A 160 -16.34 -3.33 5.42
CA SER A 160 -16.68 -1.92 5.18
C SER A 160 -15.55 -1.22 4.46
N TYR A 161 -15.70 -1.06 3.15
CA TYR A 161 -14.72 -0.37 2.30
C TYR A 161 -14.45 1.07 2.79
N GLU A 162 -15.49 1.84 3.08
CA GLU A 162 -15.35 3.24 3.49
C GLU A 162 -14.60 3.37 4.83
N ALA A 163 -14.90 2.50 5.79
CA ALA A 163 -14.21 2.51 7.07
C ALA A 163 -12.74 2.10 6.93
N LEU A 164 -12.47 1.08 6.10
CA LEU A 164 -11.12 0.62 5.82
C LEU A 164 -10.32 1.69 5.07
N GLN A 165 -10.87 2.31 4.04
CA GLN A 165 -10.21 3.37 3.27
C GLN A 165 -9.88 4.57 4.16
N LYS A 166 -10.84 5.04 4.97
CA LYS A 166 -10.61 6.14 5.92
C LYS A 166 -9.51 5.82 6.92
N ALA A 167 -9.49 4.59 7.44
CA ALA A 167 -8.45 4.14 8.37
C ALA A 167 -7.09 3.95 7.68
N PHE A 168 -7.08 3.53 6.42
CA PHE A 168 -5.86 3.38 5.64
C PHE A 168 -5.13 4.71 5.42
N TYR A 169 -5.88 5.78 5.12
CA TYR A 169 -5.32 7.12 4.93
C TYR A 169 -5.04 7.87 6.24
N ARG A 170 -5.42 7.32 7.39
CA ARG A 170 -4.96 7.87 8.67
C ARG A 170 -3.47 7.59 8.84
N GLU A 171 -2.68 8.64 8.96
CA GLU A 171 -1.24 8.54 9.17
C GLU A 171 -0.89 7.75 10.44
N VAL A 172 0.09 6.85 10.34
CA VAL A 172 0.70 6.13 11.45
C VAL A 172 2.23 6.26 11.34
N ASN A 173 2.85 7.01 12.26
CA ASN A 173 4.30 7.21 12.27
C ASN A 173 4.90 7.65 10.91
N HIS A 174 4.24 8.58 10.26
CA HIS A 174 4.66 9.11 8.97
C HIS A 174 4.73 8.06 7.84
N ASP A 175 3.82 7.08 7.87
CA ASP A 175 3.77 6.03 6.87
C ASP A 175 3.21 6.51 5.52
N ILE A 176 2.47 7.62 5.52
CA ILE A 176 1.92 8.28 4.33
C ILE A 176 2.01 9.80 4.47
N LEU A 177 2.47 10.48 3.42
CA LEU A 177 2.60 11.94 3.38
C LEU A 177 1.55 12.61 2.49
N CYS A 178 1.19 11.95 1.40
CA CYS A 178 0.16 12.44 0.49
C CYS A 178 -1.20 12.19 1.12
N ALA A 179 -1.59 13.05 2.06
CA ALA A 179 -2.98 13.12 2.48
C ALA A 179 -3.81 13.63 1.30
N VAL A 180 -4.80 12.88 0.93
CA VAL A 180 -5.79 13.23 -0.09
C VAL A 180 -6.80 14.21 0.48
#